data_023df43fa673cb936e5177d8719ff932
#
_entry.id   023df43fa673cb936e5177d8719ff932
#
_cell.length_a   1.000
_cell.length_b   1.000
_cell.length_c   1.000
_cell.angle_alpha   90.00
_cell.angle_beta   90.00
_cell.angle_gamma   90.00
#
_symmetry.space_group_name_H-M   'P 1'
#
loop_
_entity.id
_entity.type
_entity.pdbx_description
1 polymer ?
#
loop_
_entity_poly.entity_id
_entity_poly.type
_entity_poly.pdbx_seq_one_letter_code
_entity_poly.pdbx_strand_id
1 'polypeptide(L)'
;MSGIYFTANPKGILNEHIIVIGRGLGNKVVEDKIPTTMVTLHPKDQLFYTEQTEDSPDVSQEQLEELQALASQVSQLFGPYMDMEFTFANGQLYLLQARPITTLPEGQQIILDNSNIVESYSGVSSPLTISFIQEAYASIFRSLAQRLVGKDAPELAAYET
;
A
#
# COMPACT_ATOMS: atom_id res chain seq x y z
N MET A 1 -11.21 -18.34 9.73
CA MET A 1 -10.07 -17.49 9.36
C MET A 1 -10.11 -16.22 10.19
N SER A 2 -8.98 -15.71 10.62
CA SER A 2 -8.90 -14.43 11.34
C SER A 2 -7.83 -13.55 10.72
N GLY A 3 -7.90 -12.26 10.95
CA GLY A 3 -6.94 -11.35 10.35
C GLY A 3 -6.96 -9.96 10.94
N ILE A 4 -6.12 -9.12 10.33
CA ILE A 4 -5.99 -7.70 10.62
C ILE A 4 -6.25 -6.93 9.33
N TYR A 5 -6.95 -5.80 9.46
CA TYR A 5 -7.21 -4.88 8.36
C TYR A 5 -6.75 -3.48 8.75
N PHE A 6 -5.74 -2.97 8.08
CA PHE A 6 -5.31 -1.57 8.21
C PHE A 6 -5.95 -0.74 7.09
N THR A 7 -6.68 0.30 7.44
CA THR A 7 -7.29 1.23 6.46
C THR A 7 -6.29 2.29 5.94
N ALA A 8 -5.05 2.19 6.32
CA ALA A 8 -3.89 2.82 5.70
C ALA A 8 -2.69 1.92 5.91
N ASN A 9 -1.75 1.88 4.96
CA ASN A 9 -0.54 1.12 5.13
C ASN A 9 0.28 1.69 6.30
N PRO A 10 0.61 0.89 7.32
CA PRO A 10 1.40 1.37 8.47
C PRO A 10 2.79 1.91 8.10
N LYS A 11 3.28 1.61 6.89
CA LYS A 11 4.51 2.19 6.33
C LYS A 11 4.33 3.64 5.85
N GLY A 12 3.12 4.20 5.92
CA GLY A 12 2.83 5.59 5.60
C GLY A 12 2.19 5.83 4.23
N ILE A 13 1.85 4.78 3.48
CA ILE A 13 1.13 4.92 2.20
C ILE A 13 -0.37 5.01 2.50
N LEU A 14 -0.88 6.23 2.64
CA LEU A 14 -2.22 6.49 3.17
C LEU A 14 -3.37 6.01 2.28
N ASN A 15 -3.13 5.82 0.98
CA ASN A 15 -4.13 5.34 0.03
C ASN A 15 -4.07 3.82 -0.22
N GLU A 16 -3.25 3.12 0.53
CA GLU A 16 -3.20 1.66 0.52
C GLU A 16 -3.82 1.10 1.79
N HIS A 17 -4.70 0.12 1.64
CA HIS A 17 -5.16 -0.71 2.74
C HIS A 17 -4.39 -2.02 2.75
N ILE A 18 -4.07 -2.52 3.93
CA ILE A 18 -3.38 -3.81 4.10
C ILE A 18 -4.27 -4.77 4.87
N ILE A 19 -4.47 -5.96 4.32
CA ILE A 19 -5.23 -7.03 4.95
C ILE A 19 -4.30 -8.22 5.12
N VAL A 20 -4.18 -8.73 6.34
CA VAL A 20 -3.40 -9.94 6.63
C VAL A 20 -4.34 -10.98 7.21
N ILE A 21 -4.41 -12.16 6.58
CA ILE A 21 -5.37 -13.21 6.91
C ILE A 21 -4.63 -14.52 7.13
N GLY A 22 -4.98 -15.22 8.22
CA GLY A 22 -4.44 -16.53 8.55
C GLY A 22 -5.51 -17.55 8.96
N ARG A 23 -5.14 -18.83 8.99
CA ARG A 23 -6.02 -19.90 9.50
C ARG A 23 -5.87 -20.00 11.01
N GLY A 24 -6.97 -19.79 11.76
CA GLY A 24 -6.98 -19.94 13.22
C GLY A 24 -7.30 -18.65 13.97
N LEU A 25 -6.78 -18.53 15.18
CA LEU A 25 -7.04 -17.40 16.07
C LEU A 25 -6.22 -16.16 15.67
N GLY A 26 -6.80 -14.99 15.82
CA GLY A 26 -6.21 -13.70 15.43
C GLY A 26 -4.84 -13.41 16.05
N ASN A 27 -4.62 -13.80 17.32
CA ASN A 27 -3.33 -13.62 17.99
C ASN A 27 -2.16 -14.32 17.27
N LYS A 28 -2.40 -15.46 16.62
CA LYS A 28 -1.37 -16.17 15.86
C LYS A 28 -1.03 -15.47 14.55
N VAL A 29 -1.99 -14.76 13.96
CA VAL A 29 -1.78 -13.93 12.77
C VAL A 29 -0.91 -12.73 13.12
N VAL A 30 -1.24 -12.04 14.22
CA VAL A 30 -0.49 -10.87 14.72
C VAL A 30 0.96 -11.21 15.03
N GLU A 31 1.23 -12.41 15.56
CA GLU A 31 2.56 -12.85 15.98
C GLU A 31 3.39 -13.47 14.84
N ASP A 32 2.88 -13.45 13.60
CA ASP A 32 3.52 -14.04 12.40
C ASP A 32 3.94 -15.52 12.59
N LYS A 33 3.12 -16.27 13.33
CA LYS A 33 3.40 -17.68 13.69
C LYS A 33 2.75 -18.69 12.76
N ILE A 34 1.96 -18.23 11.81
CA ILE A 34 1.23 -19.08 10.86
C ILE A 34 1.32 -18.50 9.45
N PRO A 35 1.22 -19.35 8.42
CA PRO A 35 1.12 -18.87 7.04
C PRO A 35 -0.06 -17.91 6.86
N THR A 36 0.21 -16.76 6.25
CA THR A 36 -0.76 -15.71 6.02
C THR A 36 -0.85 -15.33 4.55
N THR A 37 -2.02 -14.89 4.15
CA THR A 37 -2.24 -14.18 2.89
C THR A 37 -2.27 -12.70 3.18
N MET A 38 -1.41 -11.94 2.51
CA MET A 38 -1.43 -10.49 2.57
C MET A 38 -2.09 -9.94 1.30
N VAL A 39 -3.05 -9.05 1.47
CA VAL A 39 -3.72 -8.35 0.37
C VAL A 39 -3.47 -6.87 0.53
N THR A 40 -2.91 -6.26 -0.50
CA THR A 40 -2.82 -4.81 -0.64
C THR A 40 -3.97 -4.33 -1.52
N LEU A 41 -4.79 -3.45 -0.98
CA LEU A 41 -5.95 -2.89 -1.66
C LEU A 41 -5.74 -1.39 -1.90
N HIS A 42 -5.96 -0.95 -3.13
CA HIS A 42 -6.07 0.47 -3.48
C HIS A 42 -7.56 0.84 -3.62
N PRO A 43 -8.19 1.43 -2.60
CA PRO A 43 -9.66 1.60 -2.57
C PRO A 43 -10.22 2.46 -3.70
N LYS A 44 -9.44 3.43 -4.20
CA LYS A 44 -9.85 4.31 -5.31
C LYS A 44 -9.88 3.59 -6.64
N ASP A 45 -8.93 2.69 -6.87
CA ASP A 45 -8.74 1.99 -8.14
C ASP A 45 -9.37 0.60 -8.13
N GLN A 46 -9.86 0.16 -6.97
CA GLN A 46 -10.40 -1.20 -6.74
C GLN A 46 -9.41 -2.30 -7.15
N LEU A 47 -8.11 -2.01 -7.03
CA LEU A 47 -7.04 -2.95 -7.33
C LEU A 47 -6.66 -3.73 -6.08
N PHE A 48 -6.52 -5.05 -6.25
CA PHE A 48 -6.07 -5.96 -5.21
C PHE A 48 -4.78 -6.65 -5.65
N TYR A 49 -3.79 -6.61 -4.80
CA TYR A 49 -2.57 -7.41 -4.95
C TYR A 49 -2.51 -8.41 -3.81
N THR A 50 -2.30 -9.67 -4.15
CA THR A 50 -2.28 -10.75 -3.16
C THR A 50 -0.90 -11.38 -3.12
N GLU A 51 -0.32 -11.45 -1.93
CA GLU A 51 0.90 -12.19 -1.64
C GLU A 51 0.54 -13.37 -0.73
N GLN A 52 0.83 -14.57 -1.19
CA GLN A 52 0.51 -15.79 -0.44
C GLN A 52 1.57 -16.86 -0.65
N THR A 53 1.70 -17.74 0.32
CA THR A 53 2.51 -18.97 0.25
C THR A 53 1.60 -20.18 0.04
N GLU A 54 2.18 -21.35 -0.30
CA GLU A 54 1.42 -22.56 -0.60
C GLU A 54 0.49 -23.01 0.54
N ASP A 55 0.85 -22.72 1.79
CA ASP A 55 0.08 -23.08 2.99
C ASP A 55 -0.87 -21.94 3.47
N SER A 56 -0.90 -20.81 2.80
CA SER A 56 -1.74 -19.66 3.17
C SER A 56 -3.22 -19.93 2.85
N PRO A 57 -4.16 -19.29 3.57
CA PRO A 57 -5.58 -19.40 3.23
C PRO A 57 -5.90 -18.66 1.93
N ASP A 58 -6.74 -19.28 1.10
CA ASP A 58 -7.39 -18.57 0.01
C ASP A 58 -8.45 -17.62 0.56
N VAL A 59 -8.54 -16.46 -0.06
CA VAL A 59 -9.53 -15.41 0.28
C VAL A 59 -10.36 -15.12 -0.95
N SER A 60 -11.67 -15.27 -0.85
CA SER A 60 -12.57 -15.01 -1.97
C SER A 60 -12.77 -13.49 -2.19
N GLN A 61 -13.14 -13.13 -3.42
CA GLN A 61 -13.50 -11.76 -3.77
C GLN A 61 -14.64 -11.24 -2.88
N GLU A 62 -15.64 -12.05 -2.61
CA GLU A 62 -16.77 -11.72 -1.75
C GLU A 62 -16.34 -11.38 -0.32
N GLN A 63 -15.39 -12.14 0.23
CA GLN A 63 -14.82 -11.87 1.56
C GLN A 63 -14.03 -10.56 1.60
N LEU A 64 -13.30 -10.22 0.54
CA LEU A 64 -12.61 -8.94 0.43
C LEU A 64 -13.59 -7.77 0.35
N GLU A 65 -14.68 -7.92 -0.38
CA GLU A 65 -15.74 -6.91 -0.48
C GLU A 65 -16.46 -6.71 0.86
N GLU A 66 -16.78 -7.79 1.60
CA GLU A 66 -17.34 -7.69 2.94
C GLU A 66 -16.40 -6.96 3.91
N LEU A 67 -15.10 -7.29 3.87
CA LEU A 67 -14.10 -6.61 4.69
C LEU A 67 -13.97 -5.13 4.34
N GLN A 68 -14.00 -4.79 3.05
CA GLN A 68 -13.94 -3.41 2.59
C GLN A 68 -15.18 -2.61 3.02
N ALA A 69 -16.37 -3.21 2.94
CA ALA A 69 -17.60 -2.60 3.42
C ALA A 69 -17.56 -2.34 4.92
N LEU A 70 -17.08 -3.32 5.71
CA LEU A 70 -16.90 -3.17 7.15
C LEU A 70 -15.88 -2.06 7.47
N ALA A 71 -14.74 -2.03 6.80
CA ALA A 71 -13.71 -1.02 6.99
C ALA A 71 -14.22 0.39 6.67
N SER A 72 -15.03 0.52 5.63
CA SER A 72 -15.70 1.79 5.29
C SER A 72 -16.62 2.28 6.41
N GLN A 73 -17.45 1.40 6.97
CA GLN A 73 -18.33 1.73 8.09
C GLN A 73 -17.55 2.14 9.35
N VAL A 74 -16.51 1.38 9.69
CA VAL A 74 -15.64 1.68 10.85
C VAL A 74 -14.95 3.04 10.66
N SER A 75 -14.43 3.29 9.46
CA SER A 75 -13.75 4.56 9.15
C SER A 75 -14.69 5.78 9.21
N GLN A 76 -15.95 5.62 8.84
CA GLN A 76 -16.96 6.67 8.97
C GLN A 76 -17.29 7.00 10.43
N LEU A 77 -17.26 6.01 11.33
CA LEU A 77 -17.61 6.18 12.73
C LEU A 77 -16.43 6.65 13.61
N PHE A 78 -15.22 6.15 13.33
CA PHE A 78 -14.07 6.30 14.22
C PHE A 78 -12.89 7.08 13.61
N GLY A 79 -12.95 7.39 12.31
CA GLY A 79 -11.90 8.10 11.58
C GLY A 79 -11.21 7.26 10.50
N PRO A 80 -10.41 7.90 9.61
CA PRO A 80 -9.97 7.28 8.35
C PRO A 80 -8.88 6.20 8.53
N TYR A 81 -8.10 6.25 9.60
CA TYR A 81 -6.91 5.41 9.77
C TYR A 81 -7.08 4.42 10.92
N MET A 82 -7.63 3.25 10.60
CA MET A 82 -8.02 2.24 11.57
C MET A 82 -7.25 0.94 11.41
N ASP A 83 -6.87 0.37 12.53
CA ASP A 83 -6.36 -1.00 12.72
C ASP A 83 -7.51 -1.84 13.26
N MET A 84 -7.94 -2.83 12.50
CA MET A 84 -9.12 -3.65 12.77
C MET A 84 -8.73 -5.12 12.85
N GLU A 85 -9.16 -5.79 13.93
CA GLU A 85 -9.09 -7.24 14.04
C GLU A 85 -10.44 -7.85 13.69
N PHE A 86 -10.42 -8.89 12.85
CA PHE A 86 -11.65 -9.55 12.40
C PHE A 86 -11.50 -11.08 12.39
N THR A 87 -12.65 -11.76 12.29
CA THR A 87 -12.70 -13.20 12.06
C THR A 87 -13.90 -13.57 11.19
N PHE A 88 -13.67 -14.57 10.32
CA PHE A 88 -14.74 -15.28 9.64
C PHE A 88 -15.01 -16.59 10.40
N ALA A 89 -16.21 -16.72 10.91
CA ALA A 89 -16.70 -17.93 11.59
C ALA A 89 -18.05 -18.34 11.02
N ASN A 90 -18.19 -19.61 10.63
CA ASN A 90 -19.42 -20.14 10.04
C ASN A 90 -19.94 -19.36 8.83
N GLY A 91 -19.04 -18.84 8.01
CA GLY A 91 -19.36 -18.03 6.83
C GLY A 91 -19.80 -16.58 7.14
N GLN A 92 -19.65 -16.12 8.38
CA GLN A 92 -20.00 -14.78 8.80
C GLN A 92 -18.78 -14.01 9.27
N LEU A 93 -18.72 -12.72 8.89
CA LEU A 93 -17.67 -11.78 9.31
C LEU A 93 -18.03 -11.17 10.67
N TYR A 94 -17.05 -11.14 11.57
CA TYR A 94 -17.14 -10.50 12.88
C TYR A 94 -15.97 -9.53 13.06
N LEU A 95 -16.28 -8.31 13.47
CA LEU A 95 -15.31 -7.34 13.97
C LEU A 95 -15.01 -7.66 15.44
N LEU A 96 -13.75 -7.89 15.76
CA LEU A 96 -13.31 -8.20 17.12
C LEU A 96 -12.81 -6.96 17.84
N GLN A 97 -12.06 -6.11 17.14
CA GLN A 97 -11.48 -4.87 17.66
C GLN A 97 -11.32 -3.86 16.53
N ALA A 98 -11.44 -2.58 16.86
CA ALA A 98 -11.04 -1.47 16.01
C ALA A 98 -10.37 -0.39 16.85
N ARG A 99 -9.22 0.11 16.40
CA ARG A 99 -8.47 1.18 17.06
C ARG A 99 -7.79 2.07 16.01
N PRO A 100 -7.50 3.34 16.32
CA PRO A 100 -6.72 4.19 15.43
C PRO A 100 -5.31 3.63 15.20
N ILE A 101 -4.78 3.75 13.97
CA ILE A 101 -3.37 3.47 13.67
C ILE A 101 -2.54 4.60 14.28
N THR A 102 -1.64 4.25 15.22
CA THR A 102 -0.81 5.24 15.95
C THR A 102 0.59 5.40 15.39
N THR A 103 0.96 4.56 14.42
CA THR A 103 2.31 4.51 13.83
C THR A 103 2.44 5.28 12.52
N LEU A 104 1.36 5.94 12.07
CA LEU A 104 1.42 6.72 10.83
C LEU A 104 2.33 7.94 11.02
N PRO A 105 3.26 8.19 10.10
CA PRO A 105 4.11 9.36 10.15
C PRO A 105 3.26 10.62 9.94
N GLU A 106 3.58 11.66 10.70
CA GLU A 106 2.97 12.97 10.55
C GLU A 106 3.59 13.73 9.36
N GLY A 107 2.76 14.47 8.61
CA GLY A 107 3.18 15.33 7.52
C GLY A 107 3.16 14.69 6.13
N GLN A 108 3.66 15.44 5.15
CA GLN A 108 3.74 14.96 3.76
C GLN A 108 4.86 13.93 3.61
N GLN A 109 4.51 12.74 3.15
CA GLN A 109 5.47 11.68 2.84
C GLN A 109 5.95 11.81 1.40
N ILE A 110 7.27 11.80 1.23
CA ILE A 110 7.92 11.70 -0.08
C ILE A 110 8.52 10.29 -0.18
N ILE A 111 8.00 9.49 -1.09
CA ILE A 111 8.52 8.15 -1.38
C ILE A 111 9.45 8.26 -2.57
N LEU A 112 10.73 7.95 -2.36
CA LEU A 112 11.72 7.87 -3.42
C LEU A 112 11.89 6.39 -3.80
N ASP A 113 11.60 6.08 -5.06
CA ASP A 113 11.76 4.75 -5.61
C ASP A 113 12.85 4.77 -6.71
N ASN A 114 13.80 3.85 -6.63
CA ASN A 114 14.88 3.68 -7.59
C ASN A 114 14.79 2.35 -8.37
N SER A 115 13.68 1.63 -8.28
CA SER A 115 13.49 0.32 -8.90
C SER A 115 13.84 0.30 -10.38
N ASN A 116 13.44 1.34 -11.13
CA ASN A 116 13.72 1.47 -12.56
C ASN A 116 15.20 1.73 -12.88
N ILE A 117 15.97 2.22 -11.91
CA ILE A 117 17.37 2.64 -12.11
C ILE A 117 18.31 1.54 -11.67
N VAL A 118 17.97 0.79 -10.63
CA VAL A 118 18.84 -0.21 -10.00
C VAL A 118 19.19 -1.37 -10.93
N GLU A 119 18.30 -1.69 -11.87
CA GLU A 119 18.55 -2.72 -12.89
C GLU A 119 19.67 -2.32 -13.86
N SER A 120 19.75 -1.03 -14.21
CA SER A 120 20.73 -0.50 -15.16
C SER A 120 22.00 -0.01 -14.48
N TYR A 121 21.90 0.46 -13.24
CA TYR A 121 22.98 1.05 -12.45
C TYR A 121 23.01 0.44 -11.06
N SER A 122 23.44 -0.81 -10.97
CA SER A 122 23.59 -1.52 -9.71
C SER A 122 24.84 -1.06 -8.94
N GLY A 123 24.72 -0.90 -7.63
CA GLY A 123 25.84 -0.54 -6.74
C GLY A 123 26.01 0.97 -6.52
N VAL A 124 27.21 1.35 -6.09
CA VAL A 124 27.53 2.76 -5.76
C VAL A 124 28.01 3.49 -7.02
N SER A 125 27.22 4.48 -7.46
CA SER A 125 27.57 5.33 -8.60
C SER A 125 28.61 6.40 -8.23
N SER A 126 29.56 6.67 -9.13
CA SER A 126 30.52 7.76 -8.92
C SER A 126 29.84 9.13 -9.02
N PRO A 127 30.37 10.19 -8.38
CA PRO A 127 29.83 11.55 -8.50
C PRO A 127 29.74 12.05 -9.95
N LEU A 128 30.69 11.69 -10.79
CA LEU A 128 30.69 12.03 -12.22
C LEU A 128 29.52 11.34 -12.96
N THR A 129 29.27 10.07 -12.66
CA THR A 129 28.16 9.32 -13.24
C THR A 129 26.82 9.95 -12.81
N ILE A 130 26.68 10.30 -11.53
CA ILE A 130 25.46 10.92 -11.00
C ILE A 130 25.18 12.25 -11.68
N SER A 131 26.19 13.14 -11.83
CA SER A 131 25.99 14.45 -12.47
C SER A 131 25.54 14.33 -13.92
N PHE A 132 26.11 13.40 -14.68
CA PHE A 132 25.70 13.13 -16.07
C PHE A 132 24.27 12.56 -16.13
N ILE A 133 23.97 11.58 -15.26
CA ILE A 133 22.66 10.94 -15.21
C ILE A 133 21.56 11.96 -14.85
N GLN A 134 21.80 12.82 -13.87
CA GLN A 134 20.83 13.86 -13.46
C GLN A 134 20.41 14.75 -14.63
N GLU A 135 21.36 15.27 -15.41
CA GLU A 135 21.05 16.10 -16.58
C GLU A 135 20.31 15.31 -17.68
N ALA A 136 20.81 14.12 -17.99
CA ALA A 136 20.22 13.27 -19.03
C ALA A 136 18.77 12.91 -18.69
N TYR A 137 18.52 12.39 -17.47
CA TYR A 137 17.16 12.01 -17.05
C TYR A 137 16.23 13.20 -16.90
N ALA A 138 16.69 14.32 -16.30
CA ALA A 138 15.87 15.53 -16.20
C ALA A 138 15.41 16.02 -17.59
N SER A 139 16.29 16.00 -18.59
CA SER A 139 15.97 16.37 -19.96
C SER A 139 14.97 15.40 -20.61
N ILE A 140 15.18 14.09 -20.43
CA ILE A 140 14.31 13.05 -20.98
C ILE A 140 12.91 13.14 -20.39
N PHE A 141 12.82 13.16 -19.05
CA PHE A 141 11.52 13.21 -18.35
C PHE A 141 10.76 14.50 -18.63
N ARG A 142 11.45 15.65 -18.67
CA ARG A 142 10.83 16.93 -19.06
C ARG A 142 10.27 16.86 -20.48
N SER A 143 11.06 16.35 -21.42
CA SER A 143 10.63 16.23 -22.82
C SER A 143 9.45 15.27 -22.98
N LEU A 144 9.46 14.17 -22.24
CA LEU A 144 8.37 13.19 -22.23
C LEU A 144 7.10 13.78 -21.61
N ALA A 145 7.22 14.43 -20.45
CA ALA A 145 6.10 15.08 -19.78
C ALA A 145 5.47 16.16 -20.67
N GLN A 146 6.28 17.02 -21.30
CA GLN A 146 5.78 18.03 -22.26
C GLN A 146 5.02 17.44 -23.44
N ARG A 147 5.39 16.25 -23.90
CA ARG A 147 4.67 15.56 -24.98
C ARG A 147 3.35 14.93 -24.52
N LEU A 148 3.28 14.48 -23.28
CA LEU A 148 2.10 13.78 -22.72
C LEU A 148 1.03 14.77 -22.25
N VAL A 149 1.42 15.81 -21.52
CA VAL A 149 0.48 16.76 -20.87
C VAL A 149 0.41 18.12 -21.57
N GLY A 150 1.28 18.38 -22.55
CA GLY A 150 1.40 19.68 -23.23
C GLY A 150 2.44 20.61 -22.60
N LYS A 151 3.00 21.51 -23.41
CA LYS A 151 4.13 22.37 -22.99
C LYS A 151 3.76 23.39 -21.91
N ASP A 152 2.50 23.78 -21.85
CA ASP A 152 1.98 24.84 -20.97
C ASP A 152 1.20 24.26 -19.77
N ALA A 153 1.34 22.96 -19.50
CA ALA A 153 0.64 22.31 -18.42
C ALA A 153 1.17 22.79 -17.04
N PRO A 154 0.30 23.24 -16.12
CA PRO A 154 0.71 23.75 -14.81
C PRO A 154 1.44 22.70 -13.95
N GLU A 155 1.20 21.44 -14.22
CA GLU A 155 1.87 20.32 -13.56
C GLU A 155 3.38 20.29 -13.83
N LEU A 156 3.84 20.87 -14.95
CA LEU A 156 5.27 20.93 -15.29
C LEU A 156 6.04 21.93 -14.42
N ALA A 157 5.39 22.95 -13.88
CA ALA A 157 6.03 23.95 -13.03
C ALA A 157 6.62 23.34 -11.73
N ALA A 158 6.07 22.24 -11.26
CA ALA A 158 6.58 21.52 -10.08
C ALA A 158 7.93 20.82 -10.31
N TYR A 159 8.37 20.67 -11.57
CA TYR A 159 9.63 20.00 -11.94
C TYR A 159 10.72 20.99 -12.39
N GLU A 160 10.48 22.31 -12.28
CA GLU A 160 11.42 23.35 -12.68
C GLU A 160 12.25 23.92 -11.50
N THR A 161 12.02 23.43 -10.28
CA THR A 161 12.79 23.77 -9.08
C THR A 161 13.72 22.64 -8.70
#